data_62c16508e62fc28f978a5f953ad087e9
#
_entry.id   62c16508e62fc28f978a5f953ad087e9
#
_cell.length_a   1.000
_cell.length_b   1.000
_cell.length_c   1.000
_cell.angle_alpha   90.00
_cell.angle_beta   90.00
_cell.angle_gamma   90.00
#
_symmetry.space_group_name_H-M   'P 1'
#
loop_
_entity.id
_entity.type
_entity.pdbx_description
1 polymer ?
#
loop_
_entity_poly.entity_id
_entity_poly.type
_entity_poly.pdbx_seq_one_letter_code
_entity_poly.pdbx_strand_id
1 'polypeptide(L)'
;MSWLEQVEQELDQRLSGFLRNNPLQDQLFQEQHSRDRAQSLQRQRQQLQQEAELQRQQLLHLAEDVRAWRQRADKARDANAGELANRADQHLHRLMDQGRQLWNDLDDLGRRFNEVEHQLLELKTQQKTPSGSDLEKDWALFEAEQELRELRNKAGL
;
A
#
# COMPACT_ATOMS: atom_id res chain seq x y z
N MET A 1 21.14 21.11 -21.21
CA MET A 1 21.47 19.98 -20.33
C MET A 1 22.66 20.32 -19.48
N SER A 2 22.57 20.10 -18.20
CA SER A 2 23.71 20.25 -17.30
C SER A 2 24.70 19.09 -17.54
N TRP A 3 25.96 19.32 -17.25
CA TRP A 3 27.01 18.30 -17.31
C TRP A 3 26.63 17.08 -16.44
N LEU A 4 25.99 17.31 -15.31
CA LEU A 4 25.57 16.26 -14.37
C LEU A 4 24.53 15.33 -14.99
N GLU A 5 23.55 15.88 -15.70
CA GLU A 5 22.53 15.09 -16.40
C GLU A 5 23.13 14.22 -17.52
N GLN A 6 24.11 14.73 -18.22
CA GLN A 6 24.81 13.96 -19.26
C GLN A 6 25.59 12.79 -18.68
N VAL A 7 26.24 12.98 -17.52
CA VAL A 7 26.96 11.92 -16.81
C VAL A 7 25.99 10.86 -16.30
N GLU A 8 24.86 11.28 -15.73
CA GLU A 8 23.82 10.36 -15.26
C GLU A 8 23.27 9.50 -16.39
N GLN A 9 22.94 10.12 -17.53
CA GLN A 9 22.45 9.40 -18.70
C GLN A 9 23.47 8.41 -19.24
N GLU A 10 24.73 8.79 -19.31
CA GLU A 10 25.80 7.91 -19.78
C GLU A 10 26.01 6.73 -18.84
N LEU A 11 25.98 6.96 -17.54
CA LEU A 11 26.04 5.90 -16.50
C LEU A 11 24.86 4.93 -16.63
N ASP A 12 23.65 5.45 -16.79
CA ASP A 12 22.45 4.62 -16.95
C ASP A 12 22.52 3.76 -18.21
N GLN A 13 22.99 4.30 -19.33
CA GLN A 13 23.17 3.56 -20.58
C GLN A 13 24.21 2.45 -20.44
N ARG A 14 25.33 2.74 -19.80
CA ARG A 14 26.40 1.75 -19.56
C ARG A 14 25.94 0.66 -18.60
N LEU A 15 25.21 1.04 -17.54
CA LEU A 15 24.63 0.08 -16.59
C LEU A 15 23.62 -0.84 -17.29
N SER A 16 22.73 -0.28 -18.13
CA SER A 16 21.76 -1.06 -18.89
C SER A 16 22.45 -2.03 -19.86
N GLY A 17 23.52 -1.60 -20.51
CA GLY A 17 24.34 -2.46 -21.37
C GLY A 17 25.05 -3.57 -20.61
N PHE A 18 25.59 -3.26 -19.43
CA PHE A 18 26.19 -4.23 -18.54
C PHE A 18 25.19 -5.30 -18.09
N LEU A 19 24.01 -4.89 -17.64
CA LEU A 19 22.96 -5.81 -17.17
C LEU A 19 22.43 -6.71 -18.30
N ARG A 20 22.33 -6.21 -19.54
CA ARG A 20 21.96 -7.03 -20.71
C ARG A 20 22.98 -8.14 -20.97
N ASN A 21 24.28 -7.86 -20.78
CA ASN A 21 25.34 -8.81 -21.01
C ASN A 21 25.61 -9.74 -19.83
N ASN A 22 25.01 -9.45 -18.66
CA ASN A 22 25.22 -10.18 -17.42
C ASN A 22 23.88 -10.55 -16.77
N PRO A 23 23.21 -11.62 -17.22
CA PRO A 23 21.86 -11.97 -16.74
C PRO A 23 21.75 -12.21 -15.25
N LEU A 24 22.82 -12.69 -14.59
CA LEU A 24 22.84 -12.91 -13.14
C LEU A 24 22.79 -11.60 -12.37
N GLN A 25 23.53 -10.58 -12.80
CA GLN A 25 23.51 -9.26 -12.18
C GLN A 25 22.15 -8.56 -12.38
N ASP A 26 21.57 -8.69 -13.56
CA ASP A 26 20.21 -8.19 -13.84
C ASP A 26 19.20 -8.84 -12.90
N GLN A 27 19.26 -10.15 -12.69
CA GLN A 27 18.42 -10.86 -11.76
C GLN A 27 18.57 -10.36 -10.32
N LEU A 28 19.79 -10.09 -9.85
CA LEU A 28 20.04 -9.52 -8.53
C LEU A 28 19.45 -8.13 -8.36
N PHE A 29 19.56 -7.27 -9.37
CA PHE A 29 18.92 -5.95 -9.38
C PHE A 29 17.41 -6.05 -9.34
N GLN A 30 16.83 -6.98 -10.09
CA GLN A 30 15.39 -7.23 -10.07
C GLN A 30 14.92 -7.75 -8.71
N GLU A 31 15.68 -8.65 -8.06
CA GLU A 31 15.40 -9.13 -6.72
C GLU A 31 15.40 -7.99 -5.70
N GLN A 32 16.39 -7.09 -5.78
CA GLN A 32 16.46 -5.92 -4.89
C GLN A 32 15.27 -4.98 -5.10
N HIS A 33 14.91 -4.73 -6.35
CA HIS A 33 13.75 -3.91 -6.70
C HIS A 33 12.45 -4.55 -6.17
N SER A 34 12.32 -5.87 -6.27
CA SER A 34 11.18 -6.61 -5.72
C SER A 34 11.10 -6.51 -4.20
N ARG A 35 12.23 -6.57 -3.50
CA ARG A 35 12.29 -6.38 -2.05
C ARG A 35 11.85 -4.99 -1.63
N ASP A 36 12.33 -3.97 -2.32
CA ASP A 36 11.97 -2.57 -2.04
C ASP A 36 10.47 -2.34 -2.28
N ARG A 37 9.93 -2.93 -3.33
CA ARG A 37 8.50 -2.90 -3.62
C ARG A 37 7.69 -3.63 -2.56
N ALA A 38 8.16 -4.79 -2.09
CA ALA A 38 7.51 -5.54 -1.01
C ALA A 38 7.46 -4.72 0.29
N GLN A 39 8.53 -4.03 0.65
CA GLN A 39 8.56 -3.15 1.82
C GLN A 39 7.55 -2.00 1.70
N SER A 40 7.47 -1.37 0.53
CA SER A 40 6.50 -0.32 0.25
C SER A 40 5.06 -0.83 0.38
N LEU A 41 4.76 -1.99 -0.17
CA LEU A 41 3.45 -2.64 -0.08
C LEU A 41 3.10 -3.03 1.36
N GLN A 42 4.07 -3.49 2.16
CA GLN A 42 3.88 -3.77 3.58
C GLN A 42 3.48 -2.52 4.36
N ARG A 43 4.10 -1.38 4.09
CA ARG A 43 3.73 -0.10 4.70
C ARG A 43 2.32 0.32 4.31
N GLN A 44 1.97 0.20 3.04
CA GLN A 44 0.61 0.48 2.56
C GLN A 44 -0.41 -0.42 3.24
N ARG A 45 -0.10 -1.70 3.39
CA ARG A 45 -0.95 -2.66 4.10
C ARG A 45 -1.22 -2.23 5.53
N GLN A 46 -0.18 -1.83 6.26
CA GLN A 46 -0.31 -1.33 7.63
C GLN A 46 -1.18 -0.08 7.71
N GLN A 47 -0.97 0.88 6.82
CA GLN A 47 -1.78 2.10 6.75
C GLN A 47 -3.26 1.79 6.51
N LEU A 48 -3.55 0.90 5.57
CA LEU A 48 -4.92 0.48 5.26
C LEU A 48 -5.57 -0.24 6.44
N GLN A 49 -4.83 -1.06 7.17
CA GLN A 49 -5.33 -1.71 8.40
C GLN A 49 -5.68 -0.68 9.47
N GLN A 50 -4.83 0.32 9.68
CA GLN A 50 -5.07 1.38 10.67
C GLN A 50 -6.28 2.22 10.28
N GLU A 51 -6.40 2.62 9.02
CA GLU A 51 -7.56 3.36 8.53
C GLU A 51 -8.85 2.55 8.66
N ALA A 52 -8.82 1.28 8.31
CA ALA A 52 -9.97 0.38 8.43
C ALA A 52 -10.41 0.23 9.89
N GLU A 53 -9.47 0.11 10.84
CA GLU A 53 -9.79 0.01 12.26
C GLU A 53 -10.41 1.31 12.80
N LEU A 54 -9.90 2.47 12.40
CA LEU A 54 -10.49 3.75 12.76
C LEU A 54 -11.91 3.89 12.23
N GLN A 55 -12.16 3.54 10.98
CA GLN A 55 -13.50 3.59 10.39
C GLN A 55 -14.45 2.59 11.03
N ARG A 56 -13.94 1.40 11.38
CA ARG A 56 -14.72 0.42 12.12
C ARG A 56 -15.18 0.96 13.47
N GLN A 57 -14.29 1.62 14.20
CA GLN A 57 -14.63 2.26 15.48
C GLN A 57 -15.67 3.35 15.31
N GLN A 58 -15.54 4.17 14.26
CA GLN A 58 -16.53 5.20 13.93
C GLN A 58 -17.90 4.60 13.61
N LEU A 59 -17.95 3.49 12.87
CA LEU A 59 -19.20 2.77 12.57
C LEU A 59 -19.84 2.20 13.84
N LEU A 60 -19.05 1.63 14.74
CA LEU A 60 -19.56 1.11 16.02
C LEU A 60 -20.13 2.21 16.89
N HIS A 61 -19.45 3.35 16.95
CA HIS A 61 -19.94 4.53 17.68
C HIS A 61 -21.24 5.07 17.07
N LEU A 62 -21.29 5.15 15.76
CA LEU A 62 -22.50 5.56 15.03
C LEU A 62 -23.68 4.60 15.28
N ALA A 63 -23.41 3.30 15.33
CA ALA A 63 -24.44 2.29 15.65
C ALA A 63 -25.03 2.49 17.07
N GLU A 64 -24.19 2.87 18.03
CA GLU A 64 -24.65 3.22 19.37
C GLU A 64 -25.55 4.47 19.36
N ASP A 65 -25.15 5.50 18.61
CA ASP A 65 -25.96 6.71 18.43
C ASP A 65 -27.30 6.41 17.77
N VAL A 66 -27.32 5.57 16.76
CA VAL A 66 -28.56 5.13 16.10
C VAL A 66 -29.50 4.45 17.10
N ARG A 67 -28.99 3.57 17.95
CA ARG A 67 -29.79 2.91 19.00
C ARG A 67 -30.35 3.93 19.98
N ALA A 68 -29.54 4.86 20.44
CA ALA A 68 -29.97 5.90 21.39
C ALA A 68 -31.06 6.78 20.81
N TRP A 69 -30.95 7.19 19.56
CA TRP A 69 -31.93 8.03 18.90
C TRP A 69 -33.21 7.29 18.53
N ARG A 70 -33.15 6.00 18.23
CA ARG A 70 -34.34 5.15 18.08
C ARG A 70 -35.16 5.11 19.39
N GLN A 71 -34.48 4.91 20.50
CA GLN A 71 -35.14 4.90 21.82
C GLN A 71 -35.77 6.25 22.13
N ARG A 72 -35.08 7.35 21.82
CA ARG A 72 -35.61 8.70 22.00
C ARG A 72 -36.87 8.96 21.12
N ALA A 73 -36.79 8.55 19.87
CA ALA A 73 -37.95 8.68 18.95
C ALA A 73 -39.16 7.87 19.45
N ASP A 74 -38.93 6.64 19.92
CA ASP A 74 -39.99 5.80 20.47
C ASP A 74 -40.59 6.39 21.74
N LYS A 75 -39.78 6.91 22.65
CA LYS A 75 -40.23 7.61 23.85
C LYS A 75 -41.08 8.84 23.50
N ALA A 76 -40.69 9.60 22.52
CA ALA A 76 -41.43 10.77 22.07
C ALA A 76 -42.79 10.38 21.47
N ARG A 77 -42.84 9.30 20.70
CA ARG A 77 -44.09 8.77 20.15
C ARG A 77 -45.03 8.27 21.25
N ASP A 78 -44.53 7.56 22.23
CA ASP A 78 -45.27 7.03 23.34
C ASP A 78 -45.85 8.16 24.22
N ALA A 79 -45.13 9.27 24.32
CA ALA A 79 -45.58 10.47 25.05
C ALA A 79 -46.44 11.40 24.23
N ASN A 80 -46.85 11.02 23.02
CA ASN A 80 -47.62 11.85 22.04
C ASN A 80 -46.91 13.16 21.64
N ALA A 81 -45.59 13.19 21.74
CA ALA A 81 -44.76 14.33 21.27
C ALA A 81 -44.40 14.14 19.80
N GLY A 82 -45.38 14.20 18.89
CA GLY A 82 -45.23 13.87 17.48
C GLY A 82 -44.20 14.72 16.75
N GLU A 83 -44.14 16.01 17.03
CA GLU A 83 -43.16 16.91 16.41
C GLU A 83 -41.70 16.55 16.83
N LEU A 84 -41.48 16.28 18.11
CA LEU A 84 -40.19 15.86 18.63
C LEU A 84 -39.79 14.49 18.07
N ALA A 85 -40.74 13.57 17.96
CA ALA A 85 -40.53 12.26 17.33
C ALA A 85 -40.09 12.40 15.87
N ASN A 86 -40.74 13.29 15.08
CA ASN A 86 -40.38 13.53 13.70
C ASN A 86 -38.96 14.13 13.55
N ARG A 87 -38.59 15.04 14.43
CA ARG A 87 -37.23 15.61 14.46
C ARG A 87 -36.17 14.54 14.81
N ALA A 88 -36.46 13.66 15.75
CA ALA A 88 -35.62 12.52 16.10
C ALA A 88 -35.49 11.56 14.92
N ASP A 89 -36.57 11.26 14.20
CA ASP A 89 -36.53 10.41 13.01
C ASP A 89 -35.72 11.02 11.88
N GLN A 90 -35.79 12.33 11.68
CA GLN A 90 -34.97 13.03 10.69
C GLN A 90 -33.47 12.95 11.04
N HIS A 91 -33.14 13.11 12.31
CA HIS A 91 -31.78 12.97 12.77
C HIS A 91 -31.27 11.53 12.62
N LEU A 92 -32.11 10.56 12.96
CA LEU A 92 -31.84 9.15 12.77
C LEU A 92 -31.54 8.81 11.31
N HIS A 93 -32.31 9.39 10.40
CA HIS A 93 -32.16 9.22 8.93
C HIS A 93 -30.77 9.72 8.47
N ARG A 94 -30.35 10.88 8.97
CA ARG A 94 -29.01 11.44 8.69
C ARG A 94 -27.89 10.54 9.22
N LEU A 95 -28.05 10.00 10.43
CA LEU A 95 -27.07 9.07 11.00
C LEU A 95 -26.97 7.80 10.17
N MET A 96 -28.08 7.28 9.68
CA MET A 96 -28.10 6.10 8.81
C MET A 96 -27.43 6.36 7.46
N ASP A 97 -27.59 7.54 6.89
CA ASP A 97 -26.90 7.94 5.66
C ASP A 97 -25.38 8.04 5.87
N GLN A 98 -24.96 8.63 6.98
CA GLN A 98 -23.55 8.64 7.37
C GLN A 98 -22.99 7.22 7.53
N GLY A 99 -23.77 6.33 8.12
CA GLY A 99 -23.39 4.93 8.30
C GLY A 99 -23.18 4.20 6.98
N ARG A 100 -24.06 4.43 6.00
CA ARG A 100 -23.92 3.84 4.66
C ARG A 100 -22.64 4.34 3.97
N GLN A 101 -22.37 5.63 4.10
CA GLN A 101 -21.14 6.21 3.51
C GLN A 101 -19.89 5.65 4.16
N LEU A 102 -19.83 5.57 5.48
CA LEU A 102 -18.72 4.95 6.20
C LEU A 102 -18.55 3.47 5.85
N TRP A 103 -19.66 2.77 5.67
CA TRP A 103 -19.65 1.37 5.25
C TRP A 103 -19.06 1.20 3.85
N ASN A 104 -19.45 2.06 2.91
CA ASN A 104 -18.89 2.05 1.56
C ASN A 104 -17.40 2.38 1.56
N ASP A 105 -16.98 3.34 2.37
CA ASP A 105 -15.56 3.69 2.51
C ASP A 105 -14.76 2.52 3.09
N LEU A 106 -15.31 1.82 4.07
CA LEU A 106 -14.70 0.62 4.64
C LEU A 106 -14.59 -0.52 3.62
N ASP A 107 -15.61 -0.69 2.79
CA ASP A 107 -15.59 -1.66 1.70
C ASP A 107 -14.49 -1.35 0.67
N ASP A 108 -14.33 -0.07 0.30
CA ASP A 108 -13.25 0.39 -0.57
C ASP A 108 -11.86 0.13 0.04
N LEU A 109 -11.69 0.37 1.34
CA LEU A 109 -10.44 0.05 2.04
C LEU A 109 -10.16 -1.46 2.03
N GLY A 110 -11.20 -2.27 2.19
CA GLY A 110 -11.09 -3.72 2.11
C GLY A 110 -10.62 -4.20 0.74
N ARG A 111 -11.12 -3.61 -0.33
CA ARG A 111 -10.67 -3.91 -1.71
C ARG A 111 -9.22 -3.53 -1.92
N ARG A 112 -8.82 -2.34 -1.48
CA ARG A 112 -7.41 -1.90 -1.57
C ARG A 112 -6.48 -2.80 -0.79
N PHE A 113 -6.91 -3.21 0.39
CA PHE A 113 -6.16 -4.15 1.22
C PHE A 113 -5.96 -5.50 0.52
N ASN A 114 -7.01 -6.06 -0.06
CA ASN A 114 -6.95 -7.30 -0.81
C ASN A 114 -6.04 -7.19 -2.04
N GLU A 115 -6.06 -6.06 -2.72
CA GLU A 115 -5.18 -5.79 -3.86
C GLU A 115 -3.71 -5.76 -3.43
N VAL A 116 -3.41 -5.07 -2.33
CA VAL A 116 -2.05 -5.04 -1.77
C VAL A 116 -1.59 -6.43 -1.36
N GLU A 117 -2.44 -7.21 -0.69
CA GLU A 117 -2.13 -8.60 -0.34
C GLU A 117 -1.86 -9.47 -1.56
N HIS A 118 -2.65 -9.30 -2.62
CA HIS A 118 -2.47 -10.01 -3.87
C HIS A 118 -1.12 -9.68 -4.52
N GLN A 119 -0.76 -8.40 -4.58
CA GLN A 119 0.54 -7.96 -5.09
C GLN A 119 1.70 -8.49 -4.25
N LEU A 120 1.57 -8.52 -2.93
CA LEU A 120 2.57 -9.11 -2.04
C LEU A 120 2.73 -10.62 -2.29
N LEU A 121 1.62 -11.32 -2.51
CA LEU A 121 1.64 -12.75 -2.82
C LEU A 121 2.33 -13.02 -4.16
N GLU A 122 2.05 -12.22 -5.17
CA GLU A 122 2.72 -12.31 -6.48
C GLU A 122 4.23 -12.13 -6.37
N LEU A 123 4.67 -11.14 -5.60
CA LEU A 123 6.10 -10.92 -5.36
C LEU A 123 6.76 -12.11 -4.65
N LYS A 124 6.09 -12.73 -3.70
CA LYS A 124 6.58 -13.94 -3.02
C LYS A 124 6.72 -15.12 -3.98
N THR A 125 5.77 -15.30 -4.88
CA THR A 125 5.84 -16.38 -5.88
C THR A 125 6.96 -16.17 -6.90
N GLN A 126 7.22 -14.92 -7.28
CA GLN A 126 8.32 -14.57 -8.17
C GLN A 126 9.70 -14.76 -7.51
N GLN A 127 9.81 -14.62 -6.19
CA GLN A 127 11.04 -14.81 -5.44
C GLN A 127 11.40 -16.28 -5.21
N LYS A 128 10.50 -17.21 -5.46
CA LYS A 128 10.73 -18.66 -5.35
C LYS A 128 11.41 -19.26 -6.59
N THR A 129 12.29 -18.52 -7.24
CA THR A 129 13.13 -19.11 -8.27
C THR A 129 14.14 -20.03 -7.61
N PRO A 130 14.41 -21.24 -8.17
CA PRO A 130 15.47 -22.10 -7.66
C PRO A 130 16.79 -21.36 -7.80
N SER A 131 17.33 -20.94 -6.69
CA SER A 131 18.57 -20.21 -6.63
C SER A 131 19.73 -21.13 -6.92
N GLY A 132 20.68 -20.67 -7.69
CA GLY A 132 22.03 -21.17 -7.63
C GLY A 132 22.58 -21.04 -6.20
N SER A 133 23.77 -21.59 -5.93
CA SER A 133 24.38 -21.52 -4.59
C SER A 133 24.52 -20.07 -4.14
N ASP A 134 24.42 -19.82 -2.83
CA ASP A 134 24.64 -18.50 -2.23
C ASP A 134 26.01 -17.92 -2.63
N LEU A 135 26.98 -18.78 -2.85
CA LEU A 135 28.32 -18.40 -3.33
C LEU A 135 28.26 -17.75 -4.73
N GLU A 136 27.48 -18.28 -5.63
CA GLU A 136 27.31 -17.70 -6.98
C GLU A 136 26.67 -16.31 -6.93
N LYS A 137 25.69 -16.13 -6.06
CA LYS A 137 25.04 -14.84 -5.81
C LYS A 137 26.01 -13.82 -5.23
N ASP A 138 26.76 -14.21 -4.23
CA ASP A 138 27.76 -13.35 -3.59
C ASP A 138 28.86 -12.96 -4.57
N TRP A 139 29.30 -13.90 -5.40
CA TRP A 139 30.31 -13.65 -6.43
C TRP A 139 29.79 -12.70 -7.53
N ALA A 140 28.55 -12.90 -7.98
CA ALA A 140 27.93 -12.03 -8.97
C ALA A 140 27.78 -10.59 -8.44
N LEU A 141 27.41 -10.42 -7.17
CA LEU A 141 27.33 -9.11 -6.52
C LEU A 141 28.70 -8.44 -6.45
N PHE A 142 29.75 -9.18 -6.08
CA PHE A 142 31.11 -8.69 -6.05
C PHE A 142 31.58 -8.20 -7.42
N GLU A 143 31.36 -8.98 -8.47
CA GLU A 143 31.73 -8.59 -9.84
C GLU A 143 30.98 -7.33 -10.30
N ALA A 144 29.67 -7.24 -9.99
CA ALA A 144 28.86 -6.06 -10.30
C ALA A 144 29.41 -4.80 -9.62
N GLU A 145 29.76 -4.89 -8.34
CA GLU A 145 30.36 -3.77 -7.60
C GLU A 145 31.71 -3.33 -8.18
N GLN A 146 32.56 -4.28 -8.56
CA GLN A 146 33.87 -3.97 -9.18
C GLN A 146 33.69 -3.24 -10.50
N GLU A 147 32.78 -3.70 -11.32
CA GLU A 147 32.53 -3.09 -12.64
C GLU A 147 31.89 -1.70 -12.52
N LEU A 148 31.02 -1.48 -11.56
CA LEU A 148 30.48 -0.16 -11.25
C LEU A 148 31.57 0.81 -10.78
N ARG A 149 32.54 0.34 -10.00
CA ARG A 149 33.71 1.15 -9.61
C ARG A 149 34.55 1.54 -10.80
N GLU A 150 34.82 0.60 -11.72
CA GLU A 150 35.56 0.88 -12.95
C GLU A 150 34.85 1.92 -13.83
N LEU A 151 33.53 1.80 -13.98
CA LEU A 151 32.72 2.77 -14.71
C LEU A 151 32.76 4.15 -14.07
N ARG A 152 32.71 4.24 -12.75
CA ARG A 152 32.85 5.51 -12.02
C ARG A 152 34.22 6.12 -12.22
N ASN A 153 35.27 5.34 -12.16
CA ASN A 153 36.64 5.80 -12.37
C ASN A 153 36.84 6.33 -13.80
N LYS A 154 36.30 5.63 -14.81
CA LYS A 154 36.33 6.08 -16.22
C LYS A 154 35.52 7.34 -16.45
N ALA A 155 34.46 7.55 -15.70
CA ALA A 155 33.62 8.76 -15.77
C ALA A 155 34.19 9.94 -14.95
N GLY A 156 35.28 9.75 -14.23
CA GLY A 156 35.89 10.79 -13.39
C GLY A 156 35.11 11.13 -12.12
N LEU A 157 34.30 10.21 -11.66
CA LEU A 157 33.52 10.31 -10.43
C LEU A 157 34.24 9.55 -9.26
#